data_2404bd74daf22785f9044f61d1aff4f7
#
_entry.id   2404bd74daf22785f9044f61d1aff4f7
#
_cell.length_a   1.000
_cell.length_b   1.000
_cell.length_c   1.000
_cell.angle_alpha   90.00
_cell.angle_beta   90.00
_cell.angle_gamma   90.00
#
_symmetry.space_group_name_H-M   'P 1'
#
loop_
_entity.id
_entity.type
_entity.pdbx_description
1 polymer ?
#
loop_
_entity_poly.entity_id
_entity_poly.type
_entity_poly.pdbx_seq_one_letter_code
_entity_poly.pdbx_strand_id
1 'polypeptide(L)'
;MKNIFRILICIIGFSQTSFSQHYANDKFPDGSEITNWFKDYSKIQLKDLGKKYTITDFGVGKDSTKIQTIAIQKVIDKAAANGGGVIIIPKGVFLSGALFFKPKTTLYVSEGGVLKGSDNIADFPIMPSRMEGQNLDYFPALVNAYGVDNFSISGKGTINGNGKKYWDAFWQRRKENPKCTNLEVSRPRLVFIWGSNNVQLQDVKLINSGFWTNHFYKCNNVKLLDLYIFSPHLTSKAPSTDAIDIDICTNFLVKGCYLSVNDDAIALKGGKGPYADQDKNNGPNANIIIEDCTFGFCHSALTNGSESIHNRNVIMRNCKIDGASRLLWLKMRPDTPQRYEYIRVEDIKGEAKTCLAVFAWKQFFDLKGRPDVPLSYGDHITLKNIDLKCDTFYGVENDPNVRLSNFSFENLNIQATKTSIDKSIINGVNFKDVYVNKQLIE
;
A
#
# COMPACT_ATOMS: atom_id res chain seq x y z
N MET A 1 -33.27 42.36 -35.30
CA MET A 1 -33.43 41.93 -33.91
C MET A 1 -32.53 40.73 -33.68
N LYS A 2 -31.39 40.94 -33.03
CA LYS A 2 -30.40 39.85 -32.71
C LYS A 2 -30.54 39.55 -31.22
N ASN A 3 -31.02 38.35 -30.89
CA ASN A 3 -31.08 37.86 -29.52
C ASN A 3 -29.71 37.29 -29.13
N ILE A 4 -29.05 37.93 -28.16
CA ILE A 4 -27.82 37.45 -27.55
C ILE A 4 -28.22 36.59 -26.33
N PHE A 5 -28.04 35.28 -26.42
CA PHE A 5 -28.15 34.37 -25.30
C PHE A 5 -26.86 34.50 -24.45
N ARG A 6 -26.98 35.06 -23.26
CA ARG A 6 -25.90 35.02 -22.25
C ARG A 6 -26.00 33.69 -21.49
N ILE A 7 -25.03 32.80 -21.72
CA ILE A 7 -24.84 31.59 -20.91
C ILE A 7 -24.14 32.01 -19.61
N LEU A 8 -24.86 31.87 -18.51
CA LEU A 8 -24.32 32.07 -17.16
C LEU A 8 -23.60 30.76 -16.75
N ILE A 9 -22.25 30.75 -16.80
CA ILE A 9 -21.46 29.64 -16.28
C ILE A 9 -21.39 29.82 -14.76
N CYS A 10 -22.17 29.03 -14.02
CA CYS A 10 -21.99 28.87 -12.59
C CYS A 10 -20.73 28.04 -12.33
N ILE A 11 -19.65 28.69 -11.99
CA ILE A 11 -18.47 28.04 -11.43
C ILE A 11 -18.79 27.62 -9.99
N ILE A 12 -19.14 26.36 -9.79
CA ILE A 12 -19.22 25.78 -8.44
C ILE A 12 -17.81 25.58 -7.99
N GLY A 13 -17.26 26.56 -7.27
CA GLY A 13 -16.01 26.45 -6.54
C GLY A 13 -16.21 25.47 -5.36
N PHE A 14 -15.78 24.24 -5.49
CA PHE A 14 -15.66 23.34 -4.34
C PHE A 14 -14.59 23.91 -3.41
N SER A 15 -15.01 24.38 -2.23
CA SER A 15 -14.10 24.88 -1.21
C SER A 15 -13.25 23.72 -0.63
N GLN A 16 -12.04 23.57 -1.10
CA GLN A 16 -11.03 22.70 -0.47
C GLN A 16 -10.53 23.21 0.90
N THR A 17 -11.00 24.39 1.33
CA THR A 17 -10.50 25.06 2.54
C THR A 17 -11.07 24.54 3.86
N SER A 18 -12.18 23.79 3.85
CA SER A 18 -12.81 23.35 5.11
C SER A 18 -12.20 22.09 5.74
N PHE A 19 -11.57 21.20 4.95
CA PHE A 19 -11.04 19.93 5.45
C PHE A 19 -9.66 20.05 6.11
N SER A 20 -8.76 20.87 5.58
CA SER A 20 -7.43 21.05 6.18
C SER A 20 -7.47 21.69 7.58
N GLN A 21 -8.50 22.49 7.87
CA GLN A 21 -8.68 23.15 9.16
C GLN A 21 -9.24 22.19 10.22
N HIS A 22 -9.96 21.13 9.82
CA HIS A 22 -10.56 20.14 10.72
C HIS A 22 -9.49 19.30 11.47
N TYR A 23 -8.39 18.98 10.82
CA TYR A 23 -7.32 18.15 11.39
C TYR A 23 -6.12 18.95 11.94
N ALA A 24 -6.21 20.28 12.03
CA ALA A 24 -5.07 21.13 12.40
C ALA A 24 -4.47 20.80 13.79
N ASN A 25 -5.32 20.40 14.75
CA ASN A 25 -4.96 20.04 16.13
C ASN A 25 -5.15 18.55 16.42
N ASP A 26 -5.22 17.72 15.39
CA ASP A 26 -5.42 16.31 15.55
C ASP A 26 -4.17 15.58 16.09
N LYS A 27 -4.39 14.48 16.80
CA LYS A 27 -3.36 13.62 17.40
C LYS A 27 -3.46 12.20 16.88
N PHE A 28 -2.36 11.49 16.97
CA PHE A 28 -2.41 10.04 16.79
C PHE A 28 -3.33 9.38 17.84
N PRO A 29 -3.85 8.20 17.56
CA PRO A 29 -4.81 7.55 18.47
C PRO A 29 -4.26 7.26 19.87
N ASP A 30 -2.94 7.20 20.08
CA ASP A 30 -2.30 7.07 21.38
C ASP A 30 -2.15 8.42 22.13
N GLY A 31 -2.62 9.52 21.55
CA GLY A 31 -2.52 10.87 22.10
C GLY A 31 -1.24 11.62 21.72
N SER A 32 -0.30 11.01 21.03
CA SER A 32 0.91 11.69 20.57
C SER A 32 0.64 12.69 19.44
N GLU A 33 1.52 13.68 19.30
CA GLU A 33 1.37 14.79 18.34
C GLU A 33 1.65 14.32 16.90
N ILE A 34 0.79 14.75 15.97
CA ILE A 34 1.05 14.63 14.53
C ILE A 34 1.99 15.76 14.13
N THR A 35 3.22 15.42 13.81
CA THR A 35 4.26 16.41 13.48
C THR A 35 3.95 17.17 12.19
N ASN A 36 4.57 18.35 12.02
CA ASN A 36 4.42 19.16 10.81
C ASN A 36 4.87 18.45 9.53
N TRP A 37 5.71 17.42 9.64
CA TRP A 37 6.12 16.60 8.51
C TRP A 37 4.93 15.95 7.80
N PHE A 38 3.93 15.50 8.55
CA PHE A 38 2.68 14.92 7.96
C PHE A 38 1.77 15.98 7.33
N LYS A 39 1.97 17.25 7.64
CA LYS A 39 1.17 18.39 7.13
C LYS A 39 1.82 19.06 5.92
N ASP A 40 3.04 18.70 5.57
CA ASP A 40 3.76 19.16 4.40
C ASP A 40 3.50 18.22 3.20
N TYR A 41 2.74 18.68 2.24
CA TYR A 41 2.39 17.98 1.00
C TYR A 41 3.15 18.52 -0.21
N SER A 42 4.28 19.17 0.02
CA SER A 42 5.09 19.78 -1.03
C SER A 42 5.56 18.73 -2.04
N LYS A 43 5.30 19.01 -3.30
CA LYS A 43 5.74 18.15 -4.41
C LYS A 43 7.12 18.55 -4.90
N ILE A 44 7.96 17.55 -5.09
CA ILE A 44 9.28 17.71 -5.68
C ILE A 44 9.13 18.15 -7.13
N GLN A 45 9.84 19.22 -7.51
CA GLN A 45 9.82 19.72 -8.87
C GLN A 45 11.07 19.24 -9.64
N LEU A 46 10.93 18.89 -10.92
CA LEU A 46 12.06 18.44 -11.73
C LEU A 46 13.23 19.41 -11.75
N LYS A 47 12.98 20.71 -11.63
CA LYS A 47 14.02 21.75 -11.57
C LYS A 47 14.92 21.63 -10.35
N ASP A 48 14.41 21.05 -9.24
CA ASP A 48 15.09 20.96 -7.94
C ASP A 48 15.86 19.63 -7.77
N LEU A 49 15.76 18.70 -8.75
CA LEU A 49 16.37 17.37 -8.69
C LEU A 49 17.84 17.32 -9.19
N GLY A 50 18.47 18.47 -9.33
CA GLY A 50 19.88 18.56 -9.72
C GLY A 50 20.14 18.23 -11.19
N LYS A 51 21.29 17.61 -11.48
CA LYS A 51 21.72 17.31 -12.87
C LYS A 51 20.80 16.28 -13.51
N LYS A 52 20.39 16.55 -14.76
CA LYS A 52 19.49 15.70 -15.54
C LYS A 52 20.27 14.71 -16.39
N TYR A 53 19.83 13.46 -16.37
CA TYR A 53 20.36 12.35 -17.17
C TYR A 53 19.20 11.71 -17.93
N THR A 54 18.87 12.27 -19.10
CA THR A 54 17.86 11.69 -19.98
C THR A 54 18.44 10.44 -20.63
N ILE A 55 17.83 9.27 -20.40
CA ILE A 55 18.46 7.99 -20.80
C ILE A 55 18.80 7.91 -22.28
N THR A 56 18.00 8.54 -23.17
CA THR A 56 18.26 8.57 -24.62
C THR A 56 19.50 9.35 -25.01
N ASP A 57 19.91 10.34 -24.22
CA ASP A 57 21.13 11.12 -24.47
C ASP A 57 22.41 10.29 -24.20
N PHE A 58 22.23 9.12 -23.60
CA PHE A 58 23.30 8.16 -23.28
C PHE A 58 23.17 6.86 -24.09
N GLY A 59 22.42 6.89 -25.19
CA GLY A 59 22.34 5.78 -26.13
C GLY A 59 21.31 4.70 -25.78
N VAL A 60 20.43 4.94 -24.80
CA VAL A 60 19.30 4.03 -24.55
C VAL A 60 18.30 4.17 -25.71
N GLY A 61 18.02 3.05 -26.36
CA GLY A 61 17.14 3.02 -27.53
C GLY A 61 15.67 3.12 -27.19
N LYS A 62 14.86 3.55 -28.17
CA LYS A 62 13.38 3.61 -28.03
C LYS A 62 12.69 2.34 -28.53
N ASP A 63 13.43 1.28 -28.83
CA ASP A 63 12.86 -0.01 -29.24
C ASP A 63 12.28 -0.74 -28.02
N SER A 64 10.96 -0.74 -27.92
CA SER A 64 10.22 -1.32 -26.79
C SER A 64 10.27 -2.86 -26.73
N THR A 65 10.86 -3.51 -27.73
CA THR A 65 11.03 -4.97 -27.79
C THR A 65 12.39 -5.43 -27.29
N LYS A 66 13.37 -4.51 -27.21
CA LYS A 66 14.72 -4.80 -26.75
C LYS A 66 14.90 -4.47 -25.28
N ILE A 67 15.50 -5.40 -24.56
CA ILE A 67 15.86 -5.18 -23.16
C ILE A 67 16.97 -4.14 -23.02
N GLN A 68 16.76 -3.11 -22.21
CA GLN A 68 17.65 -1.95 -22.05
C GLN A 68 18.28 -1.88 -20.64
N THR A 69 18.14 -2.91 -19.83
CA THR A 69 18.54 -2.91 -18.41
C THR A 69 19.96 -2.42 -18.22
N ILE A 70 20.93 -3.01 -18.92
CA ILE A 70 22.36 -2.64 -18.80
C ILE A 70 22.60 -1.20 -19.22
N ALA A 71 21.95 -0.74 -20.30
CA ALA A 71 22.13 0.61 -20.80
C ALA A 71 21.55 1.65 -19.81
N ILE A 72 20.35 1.40 -19.27
CA ILE A 72 19.73 2.28 -18.29
C ILE A 72 20.53 2.26 -16.96
N GLN A 73 20.98 1.08 -16.51
CA GLN A 73 21.78 0.98 -15.29
C GLN A 73 23.11 1.77 -15.41
N LYS A 74 23.77 1.73 -16.56
CA LYS A 74 24.96 2.56 -16.81
C LYS A 74 24.70 4.06 -16.68
N VAL A 75 23.50 4.54 -17.03
CA VAL A 75 23.12 5.96 -16.82
C VAL A 75 22.96 6.26 -15.34
N ILE A 76 22.33 5.37 -14.57
CA ILE A 76 22.21 5.49 -13.11
C ILE A 76 23.60 5.52 -12.47
N ASP A 77 24.46 4.58 -12.83
CA ASP A 77 25.81 4.46 -12.28
C ASP A 77 26.67 5.70 -12.63
N LYS A 78 26.55 6.22 -13.86
CA LYS A 78 27.21 7.46 -14.29
C LYS A 78 26.72 8.68 -13.50
N ALA A 79 25.42 8.78 -13.26
CA ALA A 79 24.85 9.86 -12.44
C ALA A 79 25.41 9.81 -11.03
N ALA A 80 25.41 8.62 -10.39
CA ALA A 80 25.96 8.43 -9.06
C ALA A 80 27.46 8.79 -8.96
N ALA A 81 28.27 8.31 -9.93
CA ALA A 81 29.69 8.63 -9.99
C ALA A 81 29.98 10.14 -10.19
N ASN A 82 29.03 10.89 -10.75
CA ASN A 82 29.13 12.34 -10.96
C ASN A 82 28.47 13.16 -9.81
N GLY A 83 28.27 12.56 -8.66
CA GLY A 83 27.72 13.25 -7.48
C GLY A 83 26.19 13.22 -7.36
N GLY A 84 25.50 12.49 -8.23
CA GLY A 84 24.06 12.31 -8.22
C GLY A 84 23.32 13.01 -9.35
N GLY A 85 22.00 12.98 -9.29
CA GLY A 85 21.10 13.64 -10.24
C GLY A 85 19.85 12.82 -10.56
N VAL A 86 19.03 13.33 -11.45
CA VAL A 86 17.77 12.72 -11.85
C VAL A 86 17.90 11.93 -13.14
N ILE A 87 17.50 10.67 -13.09
CA ILE A 87 17.39 9.79 -14.24
C ILE A 87 16.04 10.02 -14.89
N ILE A 88 16.01 10.45 -16.12
CA ILE A 88 14.78 10.80 -16.83
C ILE A 88 14.44 9.73 -17.86
N ILE A 89 13.27 9.13 -17.70
CA ILE A 89 12.62 8.30 -18.71
C ILE A 89 11.79 9.25 -19.59
N PRO A 90 12.21 9.56 -20.80
CA PRO A 90 11.49 10.48 -21.68
C PRO A 90 10.28 9.79 -22.32
N LYS A 91 9.51 10.52 -23.13
CA LYS A 91 8.41 9.97 -23.92
C LYS A 91 8.87 8.78 -24.77
N GLY A 92 8.17 7.65 -24.63
CA GLY A 92 8.50 6.36 -25.27
C GLY A 92 8.36 5.20 -24.30
N VAL A 93 8.57 3.98 -24.78
CA VAL A 93 8.51 2.76 -23.97
C VAL A 93 9.89 2.14 -23.89
N PHE A 94 10.39 1.92 -22.67
CA PHE A 94 11.72 1.39 -22.40
C PHE A 94 11.59 0.11 -21.58
N LEU A 95 11.94 -1.03 -22.20
CA LEU A 95 11.87 -2.36 -21.59
C LEU A 95 13.11 -2.60 -20.74
N SER A 96 12.92 -3.02 -19.49
CA SER A 96 14.01 -3.26 -18.54
C SER A 96 13.71 -4.42 -17.59
N GLY A 97 14.74 -5.12 -17.15
CA GLY A 97 14.77 -5.90 -15.93
C GLY A 97 15.06 -5.01 -14.73
N ALA A 98 15.62 -5.60 -13.65
CA ALA A 98 15.88 -4.89 -12.41
C ALA A 98 16.86 -3.72 -12.55
N LEU A 99 16.46 -2.56 -12.05
CA LEU A 99 17.28 -1.35 -11.95
C LEU A 99 17.56 -1.00 -10.49
N PHE A 100 18.81 -0.65 -10.20
CA PHE A 100 19.27 -0.32 -8.83
C PHE A 100 19.73 1.12 -8.75
N PHE A 101 18.95 1.94 -8.06
CA PHE A 101 19.29 3.33 -7.81
C PHE A 101 20.38 3.42 -6.75
N LYS A 102 21.19 4.46 -6.84
CA LYS A 102 22.38 4.70 -6.01
C LYS A 102 22.17 5.95 -5.16
N PRO A 103 22.97 6.17 -4.10
CA PRO A 103 22.90 7.41 -3.33
C PRO A 103 22.92 8.66 -4.21
N LYS A 104 22.04 9.62 -3.89
CA LYS A 104 21.83 10.90 -4.59
C LYS A 104 21.26 10.76 -6.01
N THR A 105 20.78 9.60 -6.42
CA THR A 105 20.07 9.44 -7.71
C THR A 105 18.57 9.30 -7.48
N THR A 106 17.76 9.87 -8.38
CA THR A 106 16.29 9.82 -8.33
C THR A 106 15.73 9.47 -9.71
N LEU A 107 14.45 9.08 -9.76
CA LEU A 107 13.77 8.71 -11.00
C LEU A 107 12.70 9.74 -11.35
N TYR A 108 12.72 10.22 -12.58
CA TYR A 108 11.63 11.02 -13.15
C TYR A 108 11.10 10.35 -14.41
N VAL A 109 9.80 10.02 -14.43
CA VAL A 109 9.16 9.44 -15.61
C VAL A 109 8.30 10.53 -16.27
N SER A 110 8.73 10.99 -17.44
CA SER A 110 8.06 12.07 -18.16
C SER A 110 6.66 11.65 -18.62
N GLU A 111 5.78 12.59 -18.83
CA GLU A 111 4.47 12.33 -19.44
C GLU A 111 4.63 11.63 -20.80
N GLY A 112 3.90 10.51 -21.00
CA GLY A 112 4.06 9.64 -22.15
C GLY A 112 5.32 8.75 -22.11
N GLY A 113 6.15 8.85 -21.07
CA GLY A 113 7.24 7.91 -20.79
C GLY A 113 6.72 6.67 -20.08
N VAL A 114 7.23 5.50 -20.45
CA VAL A 114 6.90 4.21 -19.85
C VAL A 114 8.17 3.44 -19.57
N LEU A 115 8.46 3.18 -18.29
CA LEU A 115 9.42 2.17 -17.87
C LEU A 115 8.65 0.85 -17.78
N LYS A 116 8.92 -0.08 -18.71
CA LYS A 116 8.22 -1.36 -18.81
C LYS A 116 9.10 -2.49 -18.28
N GLY A 117 8.59 -3.31 -17.37
CA GLY A 117 9.25 -4.50 -16.84
C GLY A 117 9.35 -5.61 -17.89
N SER A 118 10.43 -6.37 -17.84
CA SER A 118 10.57 -7.62 -18.59
C SER A 118 9.56 -8.65 -18.08
N ASP A 119 9.03 -9.45 -18.97
CA ASP A 119 8.22 -10.63 -18.67
C ASP A 119 9.05 -11.93 -18.60
N ASN A 120 10.37 -11.80 -18.67
CA ASN A 120 11.33 -12.88 -18.48
C ASN A 120 11.99 -12.75 -17.11
N ILE A 121 11.77 -13.70 -16.21
CA ILE A 121 12.29 -13.65 -14.83
C ILE A 121 13.82 -13.70 -14.77
N ALA A 122 14.50 -14.22 -15.81
CA ALA A 122 15.97 -14.23 -15.89
C ALA A 122 16.59 -12.82 -15.94
N ASP A 123 15.79 -11.78 -16.24
CA ASP A 123 16.22 -10.38 -16.20
C ASP A 123 16.19 -9.77 -14.78
N PHE A 124 15.84 -10.60 -13.78
CA PHE A 124 15.77 -10.24 -12.37
C PHE A 124 16.64 -11.24 -11.55
N PRO A 125 17.90 -10.90 -11.26
CA PRO A 125 18.81 -11.84 -10.56
C PRO A 125 18.35 -12.08 -9.13
N ILE A 126 18.41 -13.34 -8.67
CA ILE A 126 18.15 -13.68 -7.26
C ILE A 126 19.20 -13.03 -6.37
N MET A 127 18.75 -12.42 -5.27
CA MET A 127 19.61 -11.73 -4.31
C MET A 127 18.94 -11.66 -2.93
N PRO A 128 19.70 -11.38 -1.85
CA PRO A 128 19.12 -11.15 -0.53
C PRO A 128 18.00 -10.13 -0.59
N SER A 129 16.84 -10.46 -0.04
CA SER A 129 15.61 -9.69 -0.15
C SER A 129 14.74 -9.86 1.11
N ARG A 130 13.56 -9.28 1.05
CA ARG A 130 12.49 -9.38 2.06
C ARG A 130 11.19 -9.72 1.35
N MET A 131 10.51 -10.79 1.76
CA MET A 131 9.21 -11.18 1.21
C MET A 131 8.35 -11.83 2.30
N GLU A 132 7.04 -11.54 2.29
CA GLU A 132 6.06 -12.12 3.22
C GLU A 132 6.53 -12.16 4.69
N GLY A 133 7.11 -11.04 5.16
CA GLY A 133 7.56 -10.92 6.54
C GLY A 133 8.84 -11.71 6.88
N GLN A 134 9.59 -12.18 5.90
CA GLN A 134 10.81 -12.97 6.08
C GLN A 134 11.95 -12.48 5.17
N ASN A 135 13.18 -12.51 5.68
CA ASN A 135 14.37 -12.29 4.87
C ASN A 135 14.74 -13.61 4.18
N LEU A 136 14.93 -13.56 2.87
CA LEU A 136 15.26 -14.70 2.02
C LEU A 136 15.87 -14.21 0.71
N ASP A 137 16.48 -15.10 -0.04
CA ASP A 137 16.88 -14.81 -1.42
C ASP A 137 15.67 -14.81 -2.33
N TYR A 138 15.45 -13.71 -3.06
CA TYR A 138 14.32 -13.54 -3.95
C TYR A 138 14.65 -12.56 -5.08
N PHE A 139 13.76 -12.47 -6.07
CA PHE A 139 13.87 -11.56 -7.20
C PHE A 139 13.72 -10.10 -6.75
N PRO A 140 14.57 -9.17 -7.21
CA PRO A 140 14.39 -7.74 -7.00
C PRO A 140 13.14 -7.22 -7.72
N ALA A 141 12.79 -5.99 -7.44
CA ALA A 141 11.77 -5.26 -8.17
C ALA A 141 12.30 -4.73 -9.51
N LEU A 142 11.41 -4.17 -10.34
CA LEU A 142 11.84 -3.40 -11.51
C LEU A 142 12.65 -2.16 -11.09
N VAL A 143 12.21 -1.46 -10.04
CA VAL A 143 12.91 -0.30 -9.46
C VAL A 143 13.30 -0.61 -8.02
N ASN A 144 14.59 -0.53 -7.73
CA ASN A 144 15.15 -0.84 -6.41
C ASN A 144 15.97 0.33 -5.88
N ALA A 145 15.82 0.63 -4.56
CA ALA A 145 16.66 1.58 -3.83
C ALA A 145 16.97 1.00 -2.44
N TYR A 146 18.24 0.64 -2.20
CA TYR A 146 18.68 0.02 -0.96
C TYR A 146 19.66 0.94 -0.23
N GLY A 147 19.25 1.46 0.94
CA GLY A 147 20.02 2.45 1.68
C GLY A 147 20.20 3.77 0.93
N VAL A 148 19.19 4.19 0.16
CA VAL A 148 19.23 5.42 -0.63
C VAL A 148 18.34 6.46 0.00
N ASP A 149 18.89 7.28 0.86
CA ASP A 149 18.18 8.39 1.48
C ASP A 149 17.82 9.49 0.48
N ASN A 150 16.72 10.19 0.73
CA ASN A 150 16.15 11.22 -0.14
C ASN A 150 15.83 10.72 -1.56
N PHE A 151 15.49 9.43 -1.67
CA PHE A 151 15.11 8.84 -2.95
C PHE A 151 13.72 9.32 -3.37
N SER A 152 13.56 9.63 -4.64
CA SER A 152 12.25 9.97 -5.17
C SER A 152 11.95 9.33 -6.52
N ILE A 153 10.65 9.07 -6.74
CA ILE A 153 10.07 8.74 -8.04
C ILE A 153 9.00 9.79 -8.32
N SER A 154 9.13 10.50 -9.44
CA SER A 154 8.21 11.59 -9.78
C SER A 154 7.94 11.68 -11.28
N GLY A 155 7.05 12.59 -11.67
CA GLY A 155 6.63 12.79 -13.05
C GLY A 155 5.26 12.22 -13.34
N LYS A 156 4.73 12.43 -14.55
CA LYS A 156 3.40 12.00 -14.98
C LYS A 156 3.37 10.77 -15.88
N GLY A 157 4.50 10.06 -15.93
CA GLY A 157 4.65 8.85 -16.74
C GLY A 157 4.18 7.58 -16.03
N THR A 158 4.57 6.44 -16.58
CA THR A 158 4.10 5.14 -16.13
C THR A 158 5.27 4.20 -15.84
N ILE A 159 5.21 3.49 -14.71
CA ILE A 159 6.02 2.31 -14.44
C ILE A 159 5.07 1.12 -14.57
N ASN A 160 5.31 0.24 -15.52
CA ASN A 160 4.46 -0.89 -15.88
C ASN A 160 5.21 -2.20 -15.64
N GLY A 161 4.76 -3.00 -14.71
CA GLY A 161 5.39 -4.28 -14.38
C GLY A 161 5.24 -5.38 -15.43
N ASN A 162 4.35 -5.18 -16.44
CA ASN A 162 4.12 -6.16 -17.50
C ASN A 162 3.78 -7.57 -16.97
N GLY A 163 3.01 -7.62 -15.89
CA GLY A 163 2.85 -8.80 -15.03
C GLY A 163 2.09 -9.99 -15.60
N LYS A 164 1.40 -9.84 -16.76
CA LYS A 164 0.45 -10.86 -17.26
C LYS A 164 1.04 -12.27 -17.32
N LYS A 165 2.23 -12.43 -17.87
CA LYS A 165 2.89 -13.74 -18.01
C LYS A 165 3.16 -14.40 -16.64
N TYR A 166 3.53 -13.59 -15.64
CA TYR A 166 3.72 -14.04 -14.26
C TYR A 166 2.40 -14.47 -13.60
N TRP A 167 1.30 -13.75 -13.88
CA TRP A 167 -0.03 -14.10 -13.36
C TRP A 167 -0.55 -15.38 -13.99
N ASP A 168 -0.39 -15.56 -15.30
CA ASP A 168 -0.79 -16.77 -16.02
C ASP A 168 -0.03 -17.99 -15.47
N ALA A 169 1.27 -17.87 -15.22
CA ALA A 169 2.10 -18.92 -14.61
C ALA A 169 1.63 -19.25 -13.19
N PHE A 170 1.28 -18.24 -12.37
CA PHE A 170 0.75 -18.45 -11.03
C PHE A 170 -0.59 -19.22 -11.06
N TRP A 171 -1.52 -18.80 -11.91
CA TRP A 171 -2.81 -19.46 -11.99
C TRP A 171 -2.71 -20.86 -12.57
N GLN A 172 -1.78 -21.12 -13.48
CA GLN A 172 -1.48 -22.47 -13.95
C GLN A 172 -0.94 -23.33 -12.79
N ARG A 173 0.03 -22.83 -12.03
CA ARG A 173 0.55 -23.54 -10.86
C ARG A 173 -0.52 -23.80 -9.81
N ARG A 174 -1.43 -22.84 -9.58
CA ARG A 174 -2.56 -22.99 -8.64
C ARG A 174 -3.57 -24.06 -9.09
N LYS A 175 -3.75 -24.27 -10.39
CA LYS A 175 -4.57 -25.38 -10.92
C LYS A 175 -3.89 -26.73 -10.68
N GLU A 176 -2.58 -26.81 -10.86
CA GLU A 176 -1.80 -28.03 -10.65
C GLU A 176 -1.70 -28.39 -9.17
N ASN A 177 -1.49 -27.39 -8.32
CA ASN A 177 -1.42 -27.53 -6.86
C ASN A 177 -2.24 -26.43 -6.17
N PRO A 178 -3.51 -26.69 -5.79
CA PRO A 178 -4.32 -25.70 -5.05
C PRO A 178 -3.72 -25.19 -3.75
N LYS A 179 -2.76 -25.92 -3.18
CA LYS A 179 -2.04 -25.55 -1.95
C LYS A 179 -0.70 -24.86 -2.23
N CYS A 180 -0.37 -24.57 -3.50
CA CYS A 180 0.90 -23.88 -3.81
C CYS A 180 1.02 -22.54 -3.08
N THR A 181 2.22 -22.25 -2.60
CA THR A 181 2.52 -20.96 -1.96
C THR A 181 2.66 -19.85 -3.00
N ASN A 182 2.61 -18.60 -2.56
CA ASN A 182 2.82 -17.47 -3.46
C ASN A 182 4.24 -17.46 -4.04
N LEU A 183 5.22 -17.99 -3.31
CA LEU A 183 6.63 -17.94 -3.67
C LEU A 183 7.08 -19.11 -4.57
N GLU A 184 6.23 -20.12 -4.79
CA GLU A 184 6.51 -21.21 -5.75
C GLU A 184 6.57 -20.72 -7.21
N VAL A 185 6.01 -19.55 -7.49
CA VAL A 185 6.08 -18.93 -8.83
C VAL A 185 6.88 -17.65 -8.76
N SER A 186 7.95 -17.61 -9.51
CA SER A 186 8.87 -16.47 -9.59
C SER A 186 8.18 -15.24 -10.20
N ARG A 187 8.03 -14.18 -9.43
CA ARG A 187 7.32 -12.96 -9.82
C ARG A 187 8.03 -11.72 -9.25
N PRO A 188 8.47 -10.76 -10.07
CA PRO A 188 9.12 -9.55 -9.57
C PRO A 188 8.06 -8.57 -9.03
N ARG A 189 8.44 -7.80 -8.01
CA ARG A 189 7.71 -6.61 -7.56
C ARG A 189 7.94 -5.45 -8.52
N LEU A 190 7.16 -4.36 -8.37
CA LEU A 190 7.36 -3.18 -9.22
C LEU A 190 8.38 -2.22 -8.62
N VAL A 191 8.21 -1.84 -7.35
CA VAL A 191 9.12 -0.95 -6.62
C VAL A 191 9.47 -1.59 -5.29
N PHE A 192 10.77 -1.64 -4.95
CA PHE A 192 11.24 -2.07 -3.64
C PHE A 192 12.27 -1.09 -3.08
N ILE A 193 11.96 -0.54 -1.92
CA ILE A 193 12.81 0.42 -1.22
C ILE A 193 13.12 -0.15 0.16
N TRP A 194 14.40 -0.28 0.47
CA TRP A 194 14.89 -0.90 1.69
C TRP A 194 15.85 0.02 2.43
N GLY A 195 15.59 0.26 3.73
CA GLY A 195 16.52 0.94 4.63
C GLY A 195 16.82 2.39 4.24
N SER A 196 15.82 3.09 3.71
CA SER A 196 15.95 4.46 3.19
C SER A 196 15.14 5.45 4.01
N ASN A 197 15.66 6.66 4.18
CA ASN A 197 14.98 7.75 4.86
C ASN A 197 14.59 8.86 3.87
N ASN A 198 13.47 9.56 4.15
CA ASN A 198 12.98 10.68 3.34
C ASN A 198 12.69 10.26 1.89
N VAL A 199 11.80 9.29 1.72
CA VAL A 199 11.40 8.78 0.41
C VAL A 199 10.12 9.47 -0.04
N GLN A 200 10.05 9.88 -1.32
CA GLN A 200 8.81 10.43 -1.88
C GLN A 200 8.52 9.88 -3.27
N LEU A 201 7.33 9.28 -3.42
CA LEU A 201 6.78 8.90 -4.72
C LEU A 201 5.58 9.81 -5.01
N GLN A 202 5.50 10.38 -6.22
CA GLN A 202 4.41 11.29 -6.56
C GLN A 202 4.03 11.29 -8.04
N ASP A 203 2.72 11.50 -8.30
CA ASP A 203 2.10 11.75 -9.61
C ASP A 203 2.24 10.61 -10.65
N VAL A 204 3.08 9.60 -10.43
CA VAL A 204 3.32 8.51 -11.38
C VAL A 204 2.20 7.47 -11.37
N LYS A 205 2.06 6.78 -12.50
CA LYS A 205 1.20 5.59 -12.63
C LYS A 205 2.05 4.34 -12.42
N LEU A 206 1.63 3.50 -11.48
CA LEU A 206 2.26 2.23 -11.13
C LEU A 206 1.29 1.10 -11.45
N ILE A 207 1.54 0.36 -12.52
CA ILE A 207 0.53 -0.57 -13.05
C ILE A 207 1.09 -1.95 -13.35
N ASN A 208 0.21 -2.93 -13.28
CA ASN A 208 0.46 -4.30 -13.74
C ASN A 208 1.72 -4.96 -13.13
N SER A 209 1.93 -4.80 -11.84
CA SER A 209 3.02 -5.48 -11.14
C SER A 209 2.92 -7.00 -11.29
N GLY A 210 4.04 -7.69 -11.36
CA GLY A 210 4.07 -9.16 -11.34
C GLY A 210 3.69 -9.76 -9.98
N PHE A 211 4.03 -9.05 -8.90
CA PHE A 211 3.75 -9.35 -7.50
C PHE A 211 3.40 -8.05 -6.77
N TRP A 212 3.74 -7.85 -5.49
CA TRP A 212 3.51 -6.59 -4.75
C TRP A 212 3.96 -5.37 -5.56
N THR A 213 3.15 -4.31 -5.55
CA THR A 213 3.43 -3.14 -6.39
C THR A 213 4.50 -2.26 -5.76
N ASN A 214 4.27 -1.78 -4.54
CA ASN A 214 5.26 -0.99 -3.80
C ASN A 214 5.55 -1.64 -2.46
N HIS A 215 6.80 -1.99 -2.22
CA HIS A 215 7.23 -2.55 -0.95
C HIS A 215 8.29 -1.65 -0.31
N PHE A 216 8.01 -1.18 0.90
CA PHE A 216 8.91 -0.37 1.71
C PHE A 216 9.33 -1.20 2.94
N TYR A 217 10.61 -1.48 3.08
CA TYR A 217 11.13 -2.26 4.19
C TYR A 217 12.16 -1.46 4.98
N LYS A 218 11.92 -1.30 6.31
CA LYS A 218 12.77 -0.51 7.22
C LYS A 218 13.01 0.91 6.70
N CYS A 219 11.97 1.58 6.22
CA CYS A 219 12.03 2.97 5.76
C CYS A 219 11.44 3.92 6.80
N ASN A 220 11.92 5.15 6.80
CA ASN A 220 11.43 6.21 7.67
C ASN A 220 11.17 7.49 6.88
N ASN A 221 10.12 8.22 7.23
CA ASN A 221 9.68 9.43 6.54
C ASN A 221 9.36 9.18 5.05
N VAL A 222 8.33 8.40 4.77
CA VAL A 222 7.89 8.04 3.41
C VAL A 222 6.62 8.80 3.05
N LYS A 223 6.60 9.48 1.92
CA LYS A 223 5.40 10.14 1.35
C LYS A 223 5.03 9.55 0.00
N LEU A 224 3.77 9.16 -0.14
CA LEU A 224 3.16 8.72 -1.39
C LEU A 224 2.03 9.71 -1.73
N LEU A 225 2.23 10.53 -2.77
CA LEU A 225 1.35 11.65 -3.10
C LEU A 225 0.76 11.50 -4.50
N ASP A 226 -0.57 11.48 -4.61
CA ASP A 226 -1.32 11.49 -5.87
C ASP A 226 -0.90 10.38 -6.85
N LEU A 227 -0.61 9.19 -6.35
CA LEU A 227 -0.27 8.02 -7.17
C LEU A 227 -1.52 7.39 -7.77
N TYR A 228 -1.39 6.86 -8.98
CA TYR A 228 -2.36 5.96 -9.59
C TYR A 228 -1.80 4.54 -9.58
N ILE A 229 -2.36 3.63 -8.77
CA ILE A 229 -1.90 2.24 -8.64
C ILE A 229 -3.01 1.31 -9.11
N PHE A 230 -2.67 0.46 -10.09
CA PHE A 230 -3.69 -0.40 -10.71
C PHE A 230 -3.13 -1.77 -11.11
N SER A 231 -3.92 -2.80 -10.84
CA SER A 231 -3.79 -4.12 -11.45
C SER A 231 -5.17 -4.71 -11.78
N PRO A 232 -5.31 -5.50 -12.87
CA PRO A 232 -6.61 -6.01 -13.29
C PRO A 232 -7.15 -7.09 -12.35
N HIS A 233 -8.49 -7.12 -12.19
CA HIS A 233 -9.19 -8.07 -11.30
C HIS A 233 -10.35 -8.80 -11.98
N LEU A 234 -10.79 -8.38 -13.15
CA LEU A 234 -11.94 -8.96 -13.86
C LEU A 234 -11.51 -10.05 -14.85
N THR A 235 -10.87 -9.67 -15.92
CA THR A 235 -10.53 -10.59 -17.04
C THR A 235 -9.19 -11.30 -16.86
N SER A 236 -8.22 -10.64 -16.24
CA SER A 236 -6.92 -11.20 -15.91
C SER A 236 -6.66 -10.88 -14.45
N LYS A 237 -7.02 -11.83 -13.56
CA LYS A 237 -6.78 -11.62 -12.12
C LYS A 237 -5.29 -11.59 -11.84
N ALA A 238 -4.78 -10.45 -11.38
CA ALA A 238 -3.38 -10.23 -11.05
C ALA A 238 -3.12 -10.66 -9.59
N PRO A 239 -2.66 -11.87 -9.29
CA PRO A 239 -2.58 -12.40 -7.94
C PRO A 239 -1.49 -11.72 -7.12
N SER A 240 -1.76 -11.45 -5.85
CA SER A 240 -0.81 -10.87 -4.89
C SER A 240 -0.20 -9.54 -5.36
N THR A 241 -1.03 -8.67 -5.94
CA THR A 241 -0.59 -7.36 -6.44
C THR A 241 -0.96 -6.25 -5.46
N ASP A 242 -0.68 -6.47 -4.18
CA ASP A 242 -0.87 -5.46 -3.13
C ASP A 242 -0.34 -4.10 -3.61
N ALA A 243 -1.09 -3.02 -3.37
CA ALA A 243 -0.68 -1.72 -3.91
C ALA A 243 0.49 -1.11 -3.11
N ILE A 244 0.43 -1.18 -1.77
CA ILE A 244 1.43 -0.62 -0.87
C ILE A 244 1.63 -1.56 0.31
N ASP A 245 2.82 -2.15 0.42
CA ASP A 245 3.27 -2.95 1.55
C ASP A 245 4.22 -2.14 2.41
N ILE A 246 3.80 -1.83 3.63
CA ILE A 246 4.55 -1.07 4.63
C ILE A 246 5.12 -2.08 5.62
N ASP A 247 6.43 -2.34 5.55
CA ASP A 247 7.12 -3.39 6.31
C ASP A 247 8.18 -2.77 7.23
N ILE A 248 7.85 -2.63 8.51
CA ILE A 248 8.72 -2.02 9.55
C ILE A 248 9.08 -0.56 9.21
N CYS A 249 8.08 0.24 8.91
CA CYS A 249 8.26 1.65 8.59
C CYS A 249 7.71 2.56 9.68
N THR A 250 8.32 3.75 9.78
CA THR A 250 7.88 4.80 10.71
C THR A 250 7.69 6.11 9.96
N ASN A 251 6.66 6.89 10.34
CA ASN A 251 6.27 8.13 9.68
C ASN A 251 5.98 7.91 8.19
N PHE A 252 4.82 7.38 7.90
CA PHE A 252 4.40 7.04 6.55
C PHE A 252 3.11 7.77 6.17
N LEU A 253 3.12 8.52 5.08
CA LEU A 253 1.98 9.27 4.57
C LEU A 253 1.57 8.75 3.19
N VAL A 254 0.30 8.40 3.04
CA VAL A 254 -0.34 8.10 1.74
C VAL A 254 -1.47 9.10 1.53
N LYS A 255 -1.36 9.96 0.52
CA LYS A 255 -2.33 11.02 0.30
C LYS A 255 -2.72 11.17 -1.17
N GLY A 256 -4.03 11.35 -1.41
CA GLY A 256 -4.57 11.65 -2.73
C GLY A 256 -4.46 10.50 -3.75
N CYS A 257 -4.15 9.30 -3.31
CA CYS A 257 -3.89 8.17 -4.19
C CYS A 257 -5.17 7.47 -4.66
N TYR A 258 -5.15 6.96 -5.90
CA TYR A 258 -6.13 5.99 -6.40
C TYR A 258 -5.51 4.59 -6.38
N LEU A 259 -6.15 3.66 -5.67
CA LEU A 259 -5.67 2.30 -5.46
C LEU A 259 -6.74 1.29 -5.91
N SER A 260 -6.46 0.51 -6.97
CA SER A 260 -7.36 -0.55 -7.43
C SER A 260 -6.53 -1.74 -7.90
N VAL A 261 -6.49 -2.80 -7.08
CA VAL A 261 -5.59 -3.93 -7.24
C VAL A 261 -6.27 -5.25 -6.88
N ASN A 262 -5.73 -6.37 -7.36
CA ASN A 262 -6.32 -7.69 -7.10
C ASN A 262 -5.70 -8.38 -5.88
N ASP A 263 -5.36 -7.62 -4.86
CA ASP A 263 -5.04 -8.05 -3.49
C ASP A 263 -5.27 -6.87 -2.52
N ASP A 264 -4.58 -6.79 -1.39
CA ASP A 264 -4.76 -5.72 -0.40
C ASP A 264 -4.28 -4.36 -0.97
N ALA A 265 -5.02 -3.28 -0.73
CA ALA A 265 -4.59 -1.95 -1.20
C ALA A 265 -3.44 -1.42 -0.34
N ILE A 266 -3.62 -1.38 0.98
CA ILE A 266 -2.55 -1.02 1.91
C ILE A 266 -2.42 -2.15 2.93
N ALA A 267 -1.24 -2.77 2.99
CA ALA A 267 -0.93 -3.86 3.88
C ALA A 267 0.25 -3.54 4.80
N LEU A 268 0.03 -3.63 6.10
CA LEU A 268 1.06 -3.42 7.11
C LEU A 268 1.72 -4.76 7.44
N LYS A 269 3.00 -4.89 7.12
CA LYS A 269 3.82 -6.08 7.34
C LYS A 269 4.78 -5.87 8.51
N GLY A 270 5.63 -6.84 8.85
CA GLY A 270 6.57 -6.66 9.97
C GLY A 270 7.19 -7.94 10.49
N GLY A 271 6.70 -9.11 10.07
CA GLY A 271 7.25 -10.40 10.48
C GLY A 271 6.23 -11.53 10.40
N LYS A 272 6.72 -12.77 10.26
CA LYS A 272 5.91 -13.98 10.11
C LYS A 272 6.54 -15.16 10.85
N GLY A 273 5.70 -15.93 11.48
CA GLY A 273 6.05 -17.19 12.13
C GLY A 273 6.08 -17.13 13.66
N PRO A 274 6.19 -18.29 14.31
CA PRO A 274 5.94 -18.41 15.74
C PRO A 274 6.98 -17.72 16.64
N TYR A 275 8.15 -17.41 16.09
CA TYR A 275 9.24 -16.69 16.77
C TYR A 275 9.53 -15.34 16.09
N ALA A 276 8.55 -14.78 15.37
CA ALA A 276 8.75 -13.56 14.60
C ALA A 276 9.09 -12.34 15.46
N ASP A 277 8.61 -12.31 16.70
CA ASP A 277 8.90 -11.27 17.70
C ASP A 277 10.33 -11.33 18.27
N GLN A 278 11.06 -12.44 18.04
CA GLN A 278 12.45 -12.64 18.46
C GLN A 278 13.46 -12.37 17.34
N ASP A 279 13.01 -12.24 16.10
CA ASP A 279 13.88 -11.96 14.96
C ASP A 279 14.14 -10.44 14.84
N LYS A 280 15.40 -10.02 15.01
CA LYS A 280 15.86 -8.63 14.88
C LYS A 280 15.58 -7.98 13.52
N ASN A 281 15.27 -8.77 12.52
CA ASN A 281 14.88 -8.28 11.19
C ASN A 281 13.40 -7.90 11.13
N ASN A 282 12.61 -8.30 12.11
CA ASN A 282 11.21 -7.95 12.27
C ASN A 282 11.03 -6.76 13.21
N GLY A 283 9.88 -6.10 13.12
CA GLY A 283 9.61 -4.93 13.94
C GLY A 283 8.25 -4.29 13.69
N PRO A 284 7.98 -3.17 14.37
CA PRO A 284 6.72 -2.46 14.26
C PRO A 284 6.62 -1.56 13.04
N ASN A 285 5.38 -1.30 12.62
CA ASN A 285 5.03 -0.10 11.88
C ASN A 285 4.42 0.92 12.84
N ALA A 286 4.79 2.21 12.67
CA ALA A 286 4.28 3.27 13.54
C ALA A 286 4.08 4.59 12.81
N ASN A 287 3.07 5.37 13.26
CA ASN A 287 2.77 6.71 12.76
C ASN A 287 2.48 6.71 11.26
N ILE A 288 1.34 6.14 10.88
CA ILE A 288 0.91 6.00 9.49
C ILE A 288 -0.36 6.82 9.30
N ILE A 289 -0.38 7.68 8.28
CA ILE A 289 -1.56 8.43 7.87
C ILE A 289 -1.89 8.11 6.42
N ILE A 290 -3.15 7.74 6.19
CA ILE A 290 -3.74 7.46 4.88
C ILE A 290 -4.91 8.42 4.72
N GLU A 291 -4.82 9.36 3.79
CA GLU A 291 -5.86 10.38 3.68
C GLU A 291 -6.16 10.79 2.23
N ASP A 292 -7.39 11.25 2.02
CA ASP A 292 -7.87 11.76 0.71
C ASP A 292 -7.74 10.72 -0.42
N CYS A 293 -7.74 9.43 -0.12
CA CYS A 293 -7.53 8.36 -1.08
C CYS A 293 -8.87 7.79 -1.60
N THR A 294 -8.82 7.25 -2.82
CA THR A 294 -9.93 6.47 -3.39
C THR A 294 -9.48 5.02 -3.57
N PHE A 295 -10.24 4.11 -2.96
CA PHE A 295 -10.02 2.68 -3.05
C PHE A 295 -11.04 2.08 -4.02
N GLY A 296 -10.58 1.66 -5.19
CA GLY A 296 -11.35 0.84 -6.11
C GLY A 296 -11.43 -0.61 -5.64
N PHE A 297 -11.52 -1.56 -6.58
CA PHE A 297 -11.48 -2.97 -6.19
C PHE A 297 -10.17 -3.32 -5.47
N CYS A 298 -10.30 -3.96 -4.30
CA CYS A 298 -9.18 -4.55 -3.56
C CYS A 298 -9.70 -5.59 -2.55
N HIS A 299 -8.81 -6.45 -2.04
CA HIS A 299 -9.20 -7.42 -1.01
C HIS A 299 -9.44 -6.74 0.34
N SER A 300 -8.70 -5.67 0.65
CA SER A 300 -8.98 -4.78 1.76
C SER A 300 -8.39 -3.40 1.48
N ALA A 301 -9.07 -2.35 1.93
CA ALA A 301 -8.55 -0.98 1.84
C ALA A 301 -7.37 -0.80 2.82
N LEU A 302 -7.54 -1.25 4.07
CA LEU A 302 -6.48 -1.25 5.09
C LEU A 302 -6.41 -2.64 5.75
N THR A 303 -5.28 -3.32 5.55
CA THR A 303 -4.97 -4.62 6.15
C THR A 303 -3.86 -4.49 7.17
N ASN A 304 -4.10 -4.91 8.40
CA ASN A 304 -3.06 -5.15 9.40
C ASN A 304 -2.68 -6.63 9.34
N GLY A 305 -1.50 -6.93 8.79
CA GLY A 305 -1.05 -8.31 8.59
C GLY A 305 -1.16 -8.80 7.13
N SER A 306 -1.22 -10.12 6.93
CA SER A 306 -1.08 -11.18 7.94
C SER A 306 0.35 -11.32 8.50
N GLU A 307 1.36 -10.96 7.71
CA GLU A 307 2.78 -11.06 8.07
C GLU A 307 3.25 -9.81 8.83
N SER A 308 2.65 -9.54 9.98
CA SER A 308 2.97 -8.37 10.82
C SER A 308 2.97 -8.74 12.30
N ILE A 309 3.96 -8.29 13.03
CA ILE A 309 4.04 -8.51 14.48
C ILE A 309 3.46 -7.35 15.29
N HIS A 310 3.61 -6.11 14.81
CA HIS A 310 3.11 -4.95 15.55
C HIS A 310 2.81 -3.76 14.64
N ASN A 311 1.59 -3.21 14.72
CA ASN A 311 1.20 -1.96 14.08
C ASN A 311 0.56 -1.03 15.10
N ARG A 312 0.98 0.24 15.13
CA ARG A 312 0.42 1.24 16.04
C ARG A 312 0.37 2.64 15.40
N ASN A 313 -0.54 3.47 15.91
CA ASN A 313 -0.74 4.84 15.45
C ASN A 313 -1.04 4.90 13.95
N VAL A 314 -2.12 4.28 13.53
CA VAL A 314 -2.58 4.26 12.14
C VAL A 314 -3.85 5.07 12.03
N ILE A 315 -3.86 6.03 11.12
CA ILE A 315 -5.04 6.84 10.79
C ILE A 315 -5.37 6.63 9.30
N MET A 316 -6.60 6.23 9.00
CA MET A 316 -7.16 6.26 7.66
C MET A 316 -8.36 7.21 7.67
N ARG A 317 -8.31 8.29 6.88
CA ARG A 317 -9.35 9.32 6.93
C ARG A 317 -9.66 9.99 5.61
N ASN A 318 -10.87 10.55 5.53
CA ASN A 318 -11.39 11.26 4.36
C ASN A 318 -11.20 10.46 3.06
N CYS A 319 -11.54 9.17 3.10
CA CYS A 319 -11.34 8.26 1.97
C CYS A 319 -12.68 7.81 1.37
N LYS A 320 -12.65 7.55 0.06
CA LYS A 320 -13.75 6.93 -0.67
C LYS A 320 -13.46 5.46 -0.91
N ILE A 321 -14.41 4.60 -0.57
CA ILE A 321 -14.36 3.17 -0.86
C ILE A 321 -15.31 2.87 -2.02
N ASP A 322 -14.78 2.28 -3.09
CA ASP A 322 -15.50 2.04 -4.35
C ASP A 322 -15.33 0.56 -4.76
N GLY A 323 -15.86 -0.35 -3.92
CA GLY A 323 -15.89 -1.79 -4.19
C GLY A 323 -14.79 -2.63 -3.54
N ALA A 324 -14.20 -2.19 -2.44
CA ALA A 324 -13.29 -3.03 -1.65
C ALA A 324 -14.01 -4.24 -1.06
N SER A 325 -13.31 -5.38 -0.92
CA SER A 325 -13.89 -6.50 -0.20
C SER A 325 -13.96 -6.23 1.32
N ARG A 326 -13.04 -5.46 1.87
CA ARG A 326 -13.06 -5.04 3.29
C ARG A 326 -12.58 -3.59 3.42
N LEU A 327 -13.19 -2.85 4.34
CA LEU A 327 -12.69 -1.52 4.71
C LEU A 327 -11.47 -1.66 5.64
N LEU A 328 -11.65 -2.33 6.79
CA LEU A 328 -10.58 -2.59 7.74
C LEU A 328 -10.48 -4.09 8.02
N TRP A 329 -9.27 -4.63 7.90
CA TRP A 329 -9.00 -6.02 8.23
C TRP A 329 -7.85 -6.15 9.24
N LEU A 330 -8.16 -6.72 10.41
CA LEU A 330 -7.16 -7.23 11.35
C LEU A 330 -6.92 -8.70 10.99
N LYS A 331 -5.95 -8.93 10.09
CA LYS A 331 -5.65 -10.23 9.46
C LYS A 331 -4.68 -11.00 10.34
N MET A 332 -5.19 -11.57 11.43
CA MET A 332 -4.38 -12.24 12.43
C MET A 332 -4.02 -13.67 12.02
N ARG A 333 -2.75 -14.03 12.20
CA ARG A 333 -2.22 -15.37 11.94
C ARG A 333 -2.07 -16.15 13.24
N PRO A 334 -2.65 -17.36 13.35
CA PRO A 334 -2.49 -18.16 14.58
C PRO A 334 -1.06 -18.64 14.84
N ASP A 335 -0.16 -18.60 13.84
CA ASP A 335 1.23 -18.99 13.96
C ASP A 335 2.21 -17.81 14.19
N THR A 336 1.69 -16.63 14.46
CA THR A 336 2.52 -15.42 14.60
C THR A 336 2.04 -14.59 15.79
N PRO A 337 2.89 -14.19 16.75
CA PRO A 337 2.50 -13.24 17.79
C PRO A 337 2.27 -11.87 17.17
N GLN A 338 1.08 -11.28 17.39
CA GLN A 338 0.69 -10.05 16.72
C GLN A 338 0.05 -9.06 17.69
N ARG A 339 0.29 -7.75 17.46
CA ARG A 339 -0.36 -6.67 18.20
C ARG A 339 -0.73 -5.54 17.25
N TYR A 340 -2.02 -5.25 17.13
CA TYR A 340 -2.55 -4.16 16.31
C TYR A 340 -3.29 -3.20 17.22
N GLU A 341 -2.76 -1.99 17.39
CA GLU A 341 -3.27 -1.07 18.40
C GLU A 341 -3.25 0.40 17.94
N TYR A 342 -4.12 1.20 18.55
CA TYR A 342 -4.22 2.63 18.24
C TYR A 342 -4.46 2.89 16.76
N ILE A 343 -5.56 2.32 16.22
CA ILE A 343 -5.95 2.45 14.82
C ILE A 343 -7.26 3.24 14.75
N ARG A 344 -7.29 4.29 13.95
CA ARG A 344 -8.48 5.10 13.71
C ARG A 344 -8.82 5.13 12.22
N VAL A 345 -10.05 4.73 11.89
CA VAL A 345 -10.63 4.84 10.55
C VAL A 345 -11.79 5.81 10.63
N GLU A 346 -11.69 6.96 9.98
CA GLU A 346 -12.66 8.03 10.12
C GLU A 346 -12.98 8.76 8.81
N ASP A 347 -14.18 9.38 8.75
CA ASP A 347 -14.64 10.16 7.60
C ASP A 347 -14.61 9.35 6.29
N ILE A 348 -15.21 8.15 6.31
CA ILE A 348 -15.23 7.21 5.19
C ILE A 348 -16.61 7.19 4.54
N LYS A 349 -16.64 7.14 3.21
CA LYS A 349 -17.89 6.97 2.45
C LYS A 349 -17.72 5.93 1.35
N GLY A 350 -18.82 5.24 1.02
CA GLY A 350 -18.84 4.36 -0.15
C GLY A 350 -19.39 2.97 0.12
N GLU A 351 -18.78 1.95 -0.52
CA GLU A 351 -19.25 0.57 -0.39
C GLU A 351 -18.10 -0.45 -0.31
N ALA A 352 -18.27 -1.43 0.57
CA ALA A 352 -17.37 -2.56 0.74
C ALA A 352 -18.19 -3.83 1.00
N LYS A 353 -17.62 -5.03 0.83
CA LYS A 353 -18.34 -6.24 1.25
C LYS A 353 -18.39 -6.36 2.78
N THR A 354 -17.32 -5.98 3.47
CA THR A 354 -17.25 -6.02 4.94
C THR A 354 -16.68 -4.71 5.48
N CYS A 355 -17.32 -4.13 6.50
CA CYS A 355 -16.81 -2.92 7.14
C CYS A 355 -15.61 -3.26 8.05
N LEU A 356 -15.81 -4.06 9.10
CA LEU A 356 -14.74 -4.55 9.97
C LEU A 356 -14.60 -6.07 9.85
N ALA A 357 -13.39 -6.56 9.57
CA ALA A 357 -13.07 -7.98 9.55
C ALA A 357 -11.98 -8.32 10.57
N VAL A 358 -12.26 -9.27 11.46
CA VAL A 358 -11.31 -9.84 12.41
C VAL A 358 -11.55 -11.34 12.47
N PHE A 359 -10.70 -12.09 11.80
CA PHE A 359 -10.77 -13.56 11.82
C PHE A 359 -9.40 -14.18 11.57
N ALA A 360 -9.23 -15.42 12.02
CA ALA A 360 -7.97 -16.14 11.90
C ALA A 360 -7.62 -16.46 10.43
N TRP A 361 -6.46 -15.99 9.98
CA TRP A 361 -5.90 -16.30 8.66
C TRP A 361 -5.00 -17.52 8.75
N LYS A 362 -5.56 -18.70 8.44
CA LYS A 362 -4.90 -20.01 8.64
C LYS A 362 -4.09 -20.50 7.42
N GLN A 363 -3.98 -19.72 6.35
CA GLN A 363 -3.25 -20.12 5.17
C GLN A 363 -1.75 -20.30 5.50
N PHE A 364 -1.21 -21.46 5.18
CA PHE A 364 0.21 -21.81 5.45
C PHE A 364 0.58 -21.73 6.94
N PHE A 365 -0.33 -22.15 7.82
CA PHE A 365 -0.11 -22.25 9.25
C PHE A 365 1.03 -23.23 9.55
N ASP A 366 2.04 -22.77 10.31
CA ASP A 366 3.16 -23.61 10.75
C ASP A 366 3.76 -23.05 12.05
N LEU A 367 3.61 -23.79 13.13
CA LEU A 367 4.20 -23.46 14.44
C LEU A 367 5.70 -23.76 14.54
N LYS A 368 6.30 -24.39 13.54
CA LYS A 368 7.73 -24.75 13.56
C LYS A 368 8.18 -25.42 14.85
N GLY A 369 7.33 -26.28 15.39
CA GLY A 369 7.57 -27.00 16.65
C GLY A 369 7.35 -26.22 17.94
N ARG A 370 6.85 -24.98 17.89
CA ARG A 370 6.41 -24.23 19.08
C ARG A 370 5.24 -24.96 19.74
N PRO A 371 5.28 -25.21 21.07
CA PRO A 371 4.27 -26.02 21.76
C PRO A 371 2.93 -25.30 21.93
N ASP A 372 2.93 -23.96 21.90
CA ASP A 372 1.76 -23.12 22.13
C ASP A 372 1.44 -22.26 20.89
N VAL A 373 0.16 -21.98 20.70
CA VAL A 373 -0.29 -20.99 19.71
C VAL A 373 -0.05 -19.59 20.28
N PRO A 374 0.68 -18.71 19.60
CA PRO A 374 0.92 -17.34 20.06
C PRO A 374 -0.39 -16.57 20.26
N LEU A 375 -0.41 -15.71 21.26
CA LEU A 375 -1.52 -14.77 21.45
C LEU A 375 -1.38 -13.58 20.50
N SER A 376 -2.51 -13.14 19.95
CA SER A 376 -2.64 -11.94 19.14
C SER A 376 -3.57 -10.93 19.82
N TYR A 377 -3.30 -9.64 19.63
CA TYR A 377 -4.01 -8.55 20.29
C TYR A 377 -4.51 -7.52 19.28
N GLY A 378 -5.78 -7.10 19.43
CA GLY A 378 -6.34 -5.90 18.79
C GLY A 378 -6.84 -4.95 19.87
N ASP A 379 -6.30 -3.74 19.95
CA ASP A 379 -6.57 -2.84 21.05
C ASP A 379 -6.69 -1.38 20.60
N HIS A 380 -7.61 -0.60 21.20
CA HIS A 380 -7.85 0.80 20.87
C HIS A 380 -8.09 1.03 19.37
N ILE A 381 -9.13 0.38 18.83
CA ILE A 381 -9.55 0.50 17.43
C ILE A 381 -10.80 1.38 17.34
N THR A 382 -10.73 2.46 16.59
CA THR A 382 -11.85 3.40 16.43
C THR A 382 -12.33 3.46 14.99
N LEU A 383 -13.63 3.26 14.77
CA LEU A 383 -14.33 3.54 13.53
C LEU A 383 -15.26 4.73 13.77
N LYS A 384 -15.10 5.83 13.01
CA LYS A 384 -15.81 7.08 13.29
C LYS A 384 -16.26 7.79 12.00
N ASN A 385 -17.44 8.42 12.04
CA ASN A 385 -17.98 9.17 10.91
C ASN A 385 -17.97 8.36 9.60
N ILE A 386 -18.57 7.17 9.60
CA ILE A 386 -18.56 6.28 8.43
C ILE A 386 -19.98 6.17 7.85
N ASP A 387 -20.12 6.43 6.57
CA ASP A 387 -21.33 6.19 5.78
C ASP A 387 -21.02 5.11 4.74
N LEU A 388 -21.43 3.86 5.00
CA LEU A 388 -20.99 2.70 4.23
C LEU A 388 -22.15 1.75 3.93
N LYS A 389 -22.23 1.31 2.66
CA LYS A 389 -23.02 0.16 2.26
C LYS A 389 -22.15 -1.09 2.25
N CYS A 390 -22.61 -2.19 2.86
CA CYS A 390 -21.84 -3.43 2.92
C CYS A 390 -22.73 -4.68 3.01
N ASP A 391 -22.13 -5.86 2.81
CA ASP A 391 -22.80 -7.12 3.08
C ASP A 391 -22.76 -7.43 4.58
N THR A 392 -21.60 -7.19 5.21
CA THR A 392 -21.37 -7.47 6.65
C THR A 392 -20.80 -6.22 7.34
N PHE A 393 -21.49 -5.72 8.36
CA PHE A 393 -20.96 -4.63 9.19
C PHE A 393 -19.86 -5.14 10.13
N TYR A 394 -20.16 -6.16 10.92
CA TYR A 394 -19.32 -6.66 12.00
C TYR A 394 -18.92 -8.11 11.72
N GLY A 395 -17.78 -8.28 11.05
CA GLY A 395 -17.19 -9.57 10.69
C GLY A 395 -16.12 -9.99 11.71
N VAL A 396 -16.48 -9.99 13.00
CA VAL A 396 -15.57 -10.37 14.09
C VAL A 396 -15.88 -11.78 14.54
N GLU A 397 -14.89 -12.67 14.45
CA GLU A 397 -15.00 -14.06 14.88
C GLU A 397 -14.30 -14.27 16.21
N ASN A 398 -14.88 -15.12 17.05
CA ASN A 398 -14.25 -15.51 18.32
C ASN A 398 -13.11 -16.51 18.04
N ASP A 399 -11.92 -16.20 18.54
CA ASP A 399 -10.76 -17.10 18.49
C ASP A 399 -10.09 -17.11 19.87
N PRO A 400 -9.85 -18.30 20.47
CA PRO A 400 -9.28 -18.40 21.82
C PRO A 400 -7.88 -17.83 21.96
N ASN A 401 -7.17 -17.59 20.84
CA ASN A 401 -5.83 -17.02 20.84
C ASN A 401 -5.81 -15.53 20.43
N VAL A 402 -6.98 -14.91 20.23
CA VAL A 402 -7.11 -13.48 19.92
C VAL A 402 -7.74 -12.74 21.08
N ARG A 403 -7.15 -11.64 21.48
CA ARG A 403 -7.66 -10.74 22.52
C ARG A 403 -8.00 -9.40 21.91
N LEU A 404 -9.28 -9.04 21.94
CA LEU A 404 -9.77 -7.77 21.42
C LEU A 404 -10.27 -6.91 22.56
N SER A 405 -9.81 -5.65 22.60
CA SER A 405 -10.20 -4.71 23.65
C SER A 405 -10.30 -3.26 23.17
N ASN A 406 -11.16 -2.48 23.84
CA ASN A 406 -11.26 -1.02 23.64
C ASN A 406 -11.59 -0.61 22.19
N PHE A 407 -12.59 -1.24 21.57
CA PHE A 407 -13.08 -0.81 20.27
C PHE A 407 -14.17 0.24 20.43
N SER A 408 -14.10 1.31 19.65
CA SER A 408 -15.10 2.38 19.61
C SER A 408 -15.70 2.52 18.21
N PHE A 409 -17.02 2.57 18.15
CA PHE A 409 -17.81 2.83 16.95
C PHE A 409 -18.61 4.11 17.20
N GLU A 410 -18.32 5.19 16.43
CA GLU A 410 -18.87 6.52 16.70
C GLU A 410 -19.44 7.16 15.43
N ASN A 411 -20.70 7.59 15.48
CA ASN A 411 -21.39 8.28 14.37
C ASN A 411 -21.29 7.47 13.07
N LEU A 412 -21.83 6.27 13.04
CA LEU A 412 -21.85 5.40 11.86
C LEU A 412 -23.24 5.31 11.26
N ASN A 413 -23.34 5.39 9.94
CA ASN A 413 -24.53 5.10 9.15
C ASN A 413 -24.23 3.94 8.21
N ILE A 414 -24.65 2.74 8.59
CA ILE A 414 -24.32 1.50 7.90
C ILE A 414 -25.56 0.91 7.26
N GLN A 415 -25.50 0.60 5.96
CA GLN A 415 -26.48 -0.24 5.28
C GLN A 415 -25.89 -1.62 5.08
N ALA A 416 -26.40 -2.65 5.78
CA ALA A 416 -25.82 -3.98 5.77
C ALA A 416 -26.87 -5.08 5.61
N THR A 417 -26.47 -6.18 4.93
CA THR A 417 -27.28 -7.39 4.82
C THR A 417 -27.20 -8.23 6.10
N LYS A 418 -25.96 -8.39 6.64
CA LYS A 418 -25.69 -9.09 7.88
C LYS A 418 -25.44 -8.06 8.98
N THR A 419 -26.33 -8.04 9.98
CA THR A 419 -26.38 -7.01 11.02
C THR A 419 -26.06 -7.55 12.42
N SER A 420 -25.80 -8.87 12.56
CA SER A 420 -25.49 -9.48 13.85
C SER A 420 -24.19 -8.92 14.43
N ILE A 421 -24.23 -8.56 15.72
CA ILE A 421 -23.10 -8.05 16.47
C ILE A 421 -22.99 -8.86 17.75
N ASP A 422 -21.90 -9.57 17.93
CA ASP A 422 -21.57 -10.21 19.19
C ASP A 422 -20.60 -9.32 19.98
N LYS A 423 -21.16 -8.53 20.90
CA LYS A 423 -20.39 -7.61 21.73
C LYS A 423 -19.49 -8.31 22.73
N SER A 424 -19.74 -9.59 23.04
CA SER A 424 -18.97 -10.34 24.04
C SER A 424 -17.54 -10.67 23.60
N ILE A 425 -17.27 -10.61 22.29
CA ILE A 425 -15.96 -10.93 21.71
C ILE A 425 -14.93 -9.83 22.02
N ILE A 426 -15.37 -8.59 22.18
CA ILE A 426 -14.49 -7.43 22.40
C ILE A 426 -14.70 -6.90 23.81
N ASN A 427 -13.67 -6.95 24.63
CA ASN A 427 -13.71 -6.36 25.96
C ASN A 427 -13.68 -4.82 25.88
N GLY A 428 -14.67 -4.14 26.47
CA GLY A 428 -14.73 -2.67 26.41
C GLY A 428 -15.10 -2.13 25.02
N VAL A 429 -16.02 -2.82 24.32
CA VAL A 429 -16.61 -2.28 23.09
C VAL A 429 -17.60 -1.16 23.42
N ASN A 430 -17.53 -0.07 22.65
CA ASN A 430 -18.41 1.09 22.78
C ASN A 430 -19.12 1.41 21.46
N PHE A 431 -20.42 1.65 21.51
CA PHE A 431 -21.23 2.13 20.38
C PHE A 431 -21.86 3.47 20.76
N LYS A 432 -21.61 4.50 19.95
CA LYS A 432 -22.17 5.83 20.14
C LYS A 432 -22.69 6.36 18.79
N ASP A 433 -23.98 6.64 18.72
CA ASP A 433 -24.66 7.14 17.49
C ASP A 433 -24.42 6.21 16.28
N VAL A 434 -24.53 4.91 16.47
CA VAL A 434 -24.34 3.89 15.42
C VAL A 434 -25.68 3.41 14.91
N TYR A 435 -25.94 3.64 13.64
CA TYR A 435 -27.15 3.22 12.94
C TYR A 435 -26.82 2.14 11.94
N VAL A 436 -27.47 0.99 12.05
CA VAL A 436 -27.44 -0.09 11.07
C VAL A 436 -28.83 -0.29 10.49
N ASN A 437 -28.98 -0.10 9.17
CA ASN A 437 -30.27 -0.09 8.49
C ASN A 437 -31.29 0.86 9.17
N LYS A 438 -30.85 2.04 9.59
CA LYS A 438 -31.62 3.06 10.32
C LYS A 438 -32.05 2.65 11.73
N GLN A 439 -31.60 1.55 12.27
CA GLN A 439 -31.82 1.13 13.66
C GLN A 439 -30.59 1.50 14.49
N LEU A 440 -30.82 2.20 15.61
CA LEU A 440 -29.76 2.54 16.58
C LEU A 440 -29.26 1.25 17.26
N ILE A 441 -27.95 1.11 17.32
CA ILE A 441 -27.25 0.04 18.04
C ILE A 441 -26.73 0.62 19.35
N GLU A 442 -27.17 0.05 20.46
CA GLU A 442 -26.77 0.42 21.83
C GLU A 442 -25.72 -0.52 22.41
#